data_89f8c0b12e9a056cb26f302a919a0af7
#
_entry.id   89f8c0b12e9a056cb26f302a919a0af7
#
_cell.length_a   1.000
_cell.length_b   1.000
_cell.length_c   1.000
_cell.angle_alpha   90.00
_cell.angle_beta   90.00
_cell.angle_gamma   90.00
#
_symmetry.space_group_name_H-M   'P 1'
#
loop_
_entity.id
_entity.type
_entity.pdbx_description
1 polymer ?
#
loop_
_entity_poly.entity_id
_entity_poly.type
_entity_poly.pdbx_seq_one_letter_code
_entity_poly.pdbx_strand_id
1 'polypeptide(L)'
;MTRLSDVVKVDSKGRITIPQAVREALGVEPGMLMALIADFDKREIIVSPIVTKPEAVYEFDLNLVDKPGSLAAVTGVLAKHKADIITSKCTSIARGEEASCTIIVDMSLSDVDADTIKRELEELEVVIQVRLRKFETRY
;
A
#
# COMPACT_ATOMS: atom_id res chain seq x y z
N MET A 1 12.82 -13.89 23.85
CA MET A 1 12.67 -14.88 22.78
C MET A 1 12.71 -14.19 21.43
N THR A 2 13.57 -14.64 20.56
CA THR A 2 13.78 -14.01 19.25
C THR A 2 13.11 -14.75 18.09
N ARG A 3 12.77 -16.02 18.26
CA ARG A 3 12.12 -16.82 17.23
C ARG A 3 11.16 -17.84 17.83
N LEU A 4 10.09 -18.09 17.10
CA LEU A 4 9.14 -19.16 17.36
C LEU A 4 8.96 -19.92 16.05
N SER A 5 9.01 -21.24 16.12
CA SER A 5 8.85 -22.12 14.95
C SER A 5 7.61 -22.98 15.09
N ASP A 6 6.88 -23.13 14.01
CA ASP A 6 5.71 -23.99 13.95
C ASP A 6 5.55 -24.56 12.54
N VAL A 7 4.72 -25.59 12.41
CA VAL A 7 4.40 -26.20 11.13
C VAL A 7 2.91 -26.02 10.90
N VAL A 8 2.55 -25.46 9.77
CA VAL A 8 1.16 -25.23 9.39
C VAL A 8 0.84 -25.95 8.09
N LYS A 9 -0.45 -26.21 7.87
CA LYS A 9 -0.91 -26.90 6.68
C LYS A 9 -1.69 -25.96 5.79
N VAL A 10 -1.40 -26.00 4.50
CA VAL A 10 -2.18 -25.26 3.50
C VAL A 10 -3.47 -26.01 3.22
N ASP A 11 -4.61 -25.34 3.29
CA ASP A 11 -5.91 -25.93 2.97
C ASP A 11 -6.21 -25.90 1.46
N SER A 12 -7.37 -26.43 1.07
CA SER A 12 -7.77 -26.51 -0.34
C SER A 12 -7.98 -25.15 -1.01
N LYS A 13 -8.12 -24.08 -0.24
CA LYS A 13 -8.28 -22.71 -0.74
C LYS A 13 -6.97 -21.90 -0.68
N GLY A 14 -5.85 -22.57 -0.38
CA GLY A 14 -4.56 -21.91 -0.31
C GLY A 14 -4.34 -21.13 0.98
N ARG A 15 -5.08 -21.42 2.06
CA ARG A 15 -4.98 -20.68 3.32
C ARG A 15 -4.14 -21.46 4.34
N ILE A 16 -3.47 -20.69 5.19
CA ILE A 16 -2.85 -21.22 6.41
C ILE A 16 -3.41 -20.46 7.61
N THR A 17 -3.37 -21.09 8.77
CA THR A 17 -3.69 -20.40 10.03
C THR A 17 -2.39 -19.91 10.64
N ILE A 18 -2.32 -18.62 10.98
CA ILE A 18 -1.22 -18.10 11.79
C ILE A 18 -1.47 -18.57 13.22
N PRO A 19 -0.56 -19.37 13.82
CA PRO A 19 -0.77 -19.90 15.17
C PRO A 19 -1.00 -18.79 16.19
N GLN A 20 -1.81 -19.07 17.21
CA GLN A 20 -2.15 -18.09 18.24
C GLN A 20 -0.92 -17.49 18.91
N ALA A 21 0.07 -18.32 19.24
CA ALA A 21 1.30 -17.84 19.88
C ALA A 21 2.06 -16.84 19.00
N VAL A 22 2.04 -17.03 17.67
CA VAL A 22 2.65 -16.11 16.72
C VAL A 22 1.86 -14.80 16.65
N ARG A 23 0.52 -14.89 16.58
CA ARG A 23 -0.34 -13.71 16.57
C ARG A 23 -0.12 -12.85 17.82
N GLU A 24 -0.09 -13.47 18.99
CA GLU A 24 0.14 -12.78 20.25
C GLU A 24 1.52 -12.12 20.31
N ALA A 25 2.55 -12.85 19.88
CA ALA A 25 3.93 -12.34 19.90
C ALA A 25 4.13 -11.13 18.98
N LEU A 26 3.42 -11.10 17.85
CA LEU A 26 3.52 -10.02 16.86
C LEU A 26 2.43 -8.96 17.01
N GLY A 27 1.49 -9.14 17.92
CA GLY A 27 0.36 -8.23 18.08
C GLY A 27 -0.59 -8.23 16.87
N VAL A 28 -0.72 -9.39 16.20
CA VAL A 28 -1.62 -9.51 15.05
C VAL A 28 -3.04 -9.73 15.52
N GLU A 29 -3.93 -8.85 15.10
CA GLU A 29 -5.35 -8.87 15.48
C GLU A 29 -6.25 -8.92 14.24
N PRO A 30 -7.49 -9.40 14.39
CA PRO A 30 -8.44 -9.41 13.27
C PRO A 30 -8.61 -8.02 12.65
N GLY A 31 -8.65 -7.98 11.33
CA GLY A 31 -8.80 -6.75 10.57
C GLY A 31 -7.51 -6.02 10.23
N MET A 32 -6.38 -6.38 10.85
CA MET A 32 -5.10 -5.78 10.52
C MET A 32 -4.70 -6.09 9.08
N LEU A 33 -4.09 -5.10 8.43
CA LEU A 33 -3.50 -5.30 7.11
C LEU A 33 -2.08 -5.83 7.24
N MET A 34 -1.75 -6.82 6.42
CA MET A 34 -0.44 -7.45 6.37
C MET A 34 0.15 -7.27 4.98
N ALA A 35 1.43 -6.96 4.90
CA ALA A 35 2.15 -7.06 3.64
C ALA A 35 2.54 -8.51 3.41
N LEU A 36 2.33 -9.00 2.19
CA LEU A 36 2.76 -10.33 1.78
C LEU A 36 3.73 -10.17 0.62
N ILE A 37 4.95 -10.67 0.79
CA ILE A 37 5.99 -10.60 -0.22
C ILE A 37 6.45 -12.01 -0.53
N ALA A 38 6.33 -12.42 -1.78
CA ALA A 38 6.84 -13.71 -2.24
C ALA A 38 8.22 -13.51 -2.88
N ASP A 39 9.22 -14.17 -2.33
CA ASP A 39 10.56 -14.23 -2.90
C ASP A 39 10.69 -15.55 -3.67
N PHE A 40 10.65 -15.47 -4.99
CA PHE A 40 10.63 -16.64 -5.84
C PHE A 40 12.01 -17.36 -5.91
N ASP A 41 13.08 -16.60 -5.73
CA ASP A 41 14.43 -17.18 -5.75
C ASP A 41 14.69 -18.00 -4.48
N LYS A 42 14.30 -17.46 -3.33
CA LYS A 42 14.44 -18.15 -2.04
C LYS A 42 13.29 -19.10 -1.75
N ARG A 43 12.20 -19.02 -2.49
CA ARG A 43 10.96 -19.78 -2.27
C ARG A 43 10.42 -19.55 -0.85
N GLU A 44 10.32 -18.29 -0.50
CA GLU A 44 9.85 -17.82 0.80
C GLU A 44 8.68 -16.87 0.65
N ILE A 45 7.84 -16.83 1.67
CA ILE A 45 6.80 -15.82 1.81
C ILE A 45 7.07 -15.08 3.10
N ILE A 46 7.20 -13.76 3.00
CA ILE A 46 7.31 -12.88 4.16
C ILE A 46 5.95 -12.24 4.38
N VAL A 47 5.43 -12.34 5.60
CA VAL A 47 4.18 -11.71 6.00
C VAL A 47 4.48 -10.80 7.18
N SER A 48 4.18 -9.51 7.03
CA SER A 48 4.51 -8.50 8.05
C SER A 48 3.30 -7.61 8.35
N PRO A 49 3.04 -7.29 9.63
CA PRO A 49 2.04 -6.27 9.97
C PRO A 49 2.47 -4.92 9.40
N ILE A 50 1.56 -4.23 8.69
CA ILE A 50 1.87 -2.92 8.11
C ILE A 50 1.01 -1.80 8.67
N VAL A 51 -0.26 -2.06 8.99
CA VAL A 51 -1.20 -1.04 9.43
C VAL A 51 -2.08 -1.58 10.54
N THR A 52 -2.18 -0.82 11.63
CA THR A 52 -3.06 -1.14 12.77
C THR A 52 -4.44 -0.50 12.63
N LYS A 53 -4.62 0.47 11.71
CA LYS A 53 -5.87 1.18 11.47
C LYS A 53 -6.27 1.07 10.00
N PRO A 54 -6.91 -0.04 9.59
CA PRO A 54 -7.29 -0.25 8.18
C PRO A 54 -8.18 0.86 7.60
N GLU A 55 -9.00 1.49 8.44
CA GLU A 55 -9.86 2.60 8.05
C GLU A 55 -9.11 3.87 7.63
N ALA A 56 -7.83 3.96 7.96
CA ALA A 56 -6.97 5.08 7.58
C ALA A 56 -6.23 4.85 6.25
N VAL A 57 -6.47 3.72 5.60
CA VAL A 57 -5.78 3.38 4.35
C VAL A 57 -6.64 3.75 3.15
N TYR A 58 -6.04 4.46 2.21
CA TYR A 58 -6.69 4.95 1.00
C TYR A 58 -5.93 4.54 -0.25
N GLU A 59 -6.66 4.44 -1.34
CA GLU A 59 -6.10 4.19 -2.65
C GLU A 59 -6.26 5.43 -3.52
N PHE A 60 -5.13 5.90 -4.05
CA PHE A 60 -5.09 6.97 -5.03
C PHE A 60 -4.78 6.36 -6.39
N ASP A 61 -5.73 6.43 -7.31
CA ASP A 61 -5.52 6.02 -8.70
C ASP A 61 -5.31 7.28 -9.54
N LEU A 62 -4.13 7.39 -10.13
CA LEU A 62 -3.70 8.59 -10.83
C LEU A 62 -3.40 8.29 -12.30
N ASN A 63 -3.73 9.25 -13.15
CA ASN A 63 -3.17 9.33 -14.48
C ASN A 63 -2.18 10.51 -14.49
N LEU A 64 -0.95 10.22 -14.88
CA LEU A 64 0.16 11.18 -14.89
C LEU A 64 0.70 11.36 -16.29
N VAL A 65 1.30 12.53 -16.54
CA VAL A 65 2.16 12.70 -17.73
C VAL A 65 3.35 11.76 -17.58
N ASP A 66 3.62 10.91 -18.56
CA ASP A 66 4.70 9.94 -18.53
C ASP A 66 6.03 10.59 -18.88
N LYS A 67 6.63 11.26 -17.88
CA LYS A 67 7.96 11.87 -18.01
C LYS A 67 8.71 11.80 -16.68
N PRO A 68 10.05 11.90 -16.72
CA PRO A 68 10.86 11.99 -15.49
C PRO A 68 10.38 13.11 -14.57
N GLY A 69 10.28 12.83 -13.28
CA GLY A 69 9.84 13.80 -12.27
C GLY A 69 8.35 13.81 -11.96
N SER A 70 7.50 13.20 -12.79
CA SER A 70 6.05 13.18 -12.53
C SER A 70 5.70 12.43 -11.24
N LEU A 71 6.23 11.24 -11.06
CA LEU A 71 6.01 10.46 -9.83
C LEU A 71 6.65 11.14 -8.62
N ALA A 72 7.82 11.75 -8.80
CA ALA A 72 8.50 12.48 -7.74
C ALA A 72 7.65 13.66 -7.23
N ALA A 73 6.97 14.38 -8.12
CA ALA A 73 6.07 15.47 -7.74
C ALA A 73 4.89 14.95 -6.88
N VAL A 74 4.30 13.81 -7.26
CA VAL A 74 3.21 13.18 -6.52
C VAL A 74 3.67 12.72 -5.14
N THR A 75 4.78 11.99 -5.07
CA THR A 75 5.31 11.49 -3.80
C THR A 75 5.77 12.62 -2.89
N GLY A 76 6.20 13.75 -3.47
CA GLY A 76 6.55 14.96 -2.73
C GLY A 76 5.36 15.54 -1.96
N VAL A 77 4.17 15.56 -2.57
CA VAL A 77 2.94 16.00 -1.89
C VAL A 77 2.61 15.08 -0.73
N LEU A 78 2.69 13.77 -0.94
CA LEU A 78 2.42 12.78 0.12
C LEU A 78 3.43 12.94 1.27
N ALA A 79 4.70 13.06 0.97
CA ALA A 79 5.75 13.23 1.98
C ALA A 79 5.57 14.51 2.80
N LYS A 80 5.21 15.60 2.15
CA LYS A 80 4.95 16.90 2.79
C LYS A 80 3.92 16.79 3.90
N HIS A 81 2.90 15.97 3.71
CA HIS A 81 1.81 15.78 4.67
C HIS A 81 1.97 14.56 5.57
N LYS A 82 3.13 13.92 5.55
CA LYS A 82 3.40 12.72 6.37
C LYS A 82 2.46 11.55 6.05
N ALA A 83 1.96 11.49 4.83
CA ALA A 83 1.22 10.34 4.33
C ALA A 83 2.22 9.25 3.93
N ASP A 84 2.03 8.06 4.47
CA ASP A 84 2.95 6.95 4.29
C ASP A 84 2.53 6.04 3.14
N ILE A 85 3.43 5.85 2.18
CA ILE A 85 3.16 4.99 1.02
C ILE A 85 3.40 3.55 1.40
N ILE A 86 2.33 2.74 1.38
CA ILE A 86 2.42 1.30 1.62
C ILE A 86 2.95 0.59 0.37
N THR A 87 2.35 0.90 -0.77
CA THR A 87 2.76 0.36 -2.06
C THR A 87 2.40 1.32 -3.18
N SER A 88 3.16 1.27 -4.25
CA SER A 88 2.87 2.02 -5.46
C SER A 88 3.20 1.19 -6.68
N LYS A 89 2.37 1.32 -7.70
CA LYS A 89 2.58 0.65 -8.97
C LYS A 89 2.23 1.61 -10.09
N CYS A 90 3.18 1.86 -10.97
CA CYS A 90 2.97 2.70 -12.14
C CYS A 90 3.26 1.91 -13.42
N THR A 91 2.41 2.12 -14.41
CA THR A 91 2.54 1.48 -15.72
C THR A 91 2.36 2.54 -16.79
N SER A 92 3.26 2.59 -17.75
CA SER A 92 3.08 3.45 -18.92
C SER A 92 1.92 2.95 -19.74
N ILE A 93 0.93 3.81 -20.01
CA ILE A 93 -0.18 3.50 -20.92
C ILE A 93 0.21 3.87 -22.34
N ALA A 94 0.76 5.07 -22.51
CA ALA A 94 1.28 5.57 -23.77
C ALA A 94 2.65 6.17 -23.49
N ARG A 95 3.69 5.51 -23.93
CA ARG A 95 5.07 5.86 -23.62
C ARG A 95 5.39 7.30 -23.96
N GLY A 96 5.91 8.05 -22.99
CA GLY A 96 6.22 9.47 -23.14
C GLY A 96 5.01 10.39 -23.07
N GLU A 97 3.79 9.85 -22.96
CA GLU A 97 2.55 10.62 -22.91
C GLU A 97 1.80 10.46 -21.60
N GLU A 98 1.40 9.23 -21.26
CA GLU A 98 0.58 8.98 -20.09
C GLU A 98 0.98 7.69 -19.36
N ALA A 99 0.96 7.76 -18.02
CA ALA A 99 1.14 6.62 -17.13
C ALA A 99 -0.02 6.52 -16.16
N SER A 100 -0.37 5.30 -15.78
CA SER A 100 -1.35 5.00 -14.74
C SER A 100 -0.64 4.54 -13.49
N CYS A 101 -0.93 5.17 -12.35
CA CYS A 101 -0.34 4.82 -11.06
C CYS A 101 -1.42 4.51 -10.03
N THR A 102 -1.22 3.44 -9.26
CA THR A 102 -2.02 3.13 -8.09
C THR A 102 -1.12 3.24 -6.86
N ILE A 103 -1.49 4.08 -5.91
CA ILE A 103 -0.72 4.30 -4.68
C ILE A 103 -1.63 4.02 -3.49
N ILE A 104 -1.22 3.06 -2.66
CA ILE A 104 -1.91 2.73 -1.41
C ILE A 104 -1.19 3.47 -0.29
N VAL A 105 -1.95 4.27 0.47
CA VAL A 105 -1.41 5.23 1.42
C VAL A 105 -2.04 5.05 2.78
N ASP A 106 -1.21 5.00 3.82
CA ASP A 106 -1.64 5.07 5.21
C ASP A 106 -1.70 6.54 5.63
N MET A 107 -2.92 7.01 5.93
CA MET A 107 -3.19 8.39 6.33
C MET A 107 -3.20 8.59 7.86
N SER A 108 -2.90 7.56 8.64
CA SER A 108 -3.03 7.62 10.11
C SER A 108 -2.16 8.71 10.77
N LEU A 109 -1.01 9.01 10.18
CA LEU A 109 -0.09 10.04 10.68
C LEU A 109 -0.10 11.32 9.83
N SER A 110 -0.96 11.40 8.83
CA SER A 110 -1.06 12.59 7.97
C SER A 110 -1.61 13.78 8.75
N ASP A 111 -1.09 14.96 8.45
CA ASP A 111 -1.56 16.22 9.05
C ASP A 111 -2.80 16.80 8.34
N VAL A 112 -3.22 16.21 7.23
CA VAL A 112 -4.42 16.58 6.49
C VAL A 112 -5.20 15.31 6.11
N ASP A 113 -6.47 15.48 5.69
CA ASP A 113 -7.28 14.37 5.21
C ASP A 113 -6.93 13.98 3.76
N ALA A 114 -7.46 12.83 3.32
CA ALA A 114 -7.18 12.30 2.00
C ALA A 114 -7.74 13.20 0.88
N ASP A 115 -8.88 13.84 1.12
CA ASP A 115 -9.49 14.75 0.14
C ASP A 115 -8.62 16.00 -0.09
N THR A 116 -7.97 16.50 0.95
CA THR A 116 -7.02 17.62 0.83
C THR A 116 -5.83 17.23 -0.04
N ILE A 117 -5.28 16.04 0.18
CA ILE A 117 -4.18 15.52 -0.66
C ILE A 117 -4.65 15.38 -2.10
N LYS A 118 -5.84 14.83 -2.32
CA LYS A 118 -6.41 14.71 -3.67
C LYS A 118 -6.44 16.07 -4.39
N ARG A 119 -6.92 17.12 -3.72
CA ARG A 119 -6.98 18.46 -4.29
C ARG A 119 -5.60 19.02 -4.63
N GLU A 120 -4.63 18.82 -3.73
CA GLU A 120 -3.24 19.27 -4.01
C GLU A 120 -2.62 18.51 -5.18
N LEU A 121 -2.88 17.20 -5.29
CA LEU A 121 -2.42 16.40 -6.43
C LEU A 121 -3.03 16.90 -7.74
N GLU A 122 -4.31 17.24 -7.73
CA GLU A 122 -5.00 17.76 -8.92
C GLU A 122 -4.44 19.09 -9.40
N GLU A 123 -3.81 19.86 -8.54
CA GLU A 123 -3.16 21.14 -8.87
C GLU A 123 -1.80 20.97 -9.56
N LEU A 124 -1.21 19.78 -9.50
CA LEU A 124 0.08 19.52 -10.15
C LEU A 124 -0.10 19.43 -11.67
N GLU A 125 0.77 20.10 -12.42
CA GLU A 125 0.73 20.08 -13.89
C GLU A 125 0.90 18.68 -14.47
N VAL A 126 1.65 17.83 -13.79
CA VAL A 126 1.94 16.46 -14.24
C VAL A 126 0.79 15.49 -13.98
N VAL A 127 -0.21 15.89 -13.21
CA VAL A 127 -1.36 15.06 -12.87
C VAL A 127 -2.52 15.33 -13.83
N ILE A 128 -2.96 14.31 -14.54
CA ILE A 128 -4.07 14.39 -15.49
C ILE A 128 -5.39 14.16 -14.76
N GLN A 129 -5.45 13.14 -13.90
CA GLN A 129 -6.65 12.77 -13.15
C GLN A 129 -6.28 12.07 -11.85
N VAL A 130 -7.10 12.27 -10.81
CA VAL A 130 -6.99 11.56 -9.53
C VAL A 130 -8.35 10.97 -9.16
N ARG A 131 -8.36 9.70 -8.81
CA ARG A 131 -9.50 9.04 -8.18
C ARG A 131 -9.07 8.57 -6.79
N LEU A 132 -9.90 8.84 -5.80
CA LEU A 132 -9.64 8.50 -4.40
C LEU A 132 -10.74 7.59 -3.88
N ARG A 133 -10.36 6.52 -3.20
CA ARG A 133 -11.29 5.63 -2.50
C ARG A 133 -10.63 5.03 -1.26
N LYS A 134 -11.46 4.55 -0.34
CA LYS A 134 -10.95 3.75 0.77
C LYS A 134 -10.39 2.44 0.23
N PHE A 135 -9.27 2.02 0.79
CA PHE A 135 -8.65 0.77 0.38
C PHE A 135 -9.44 -0.43 0.89
N GLU A 136 -9.68 -1.39 0.00
CA GLU A 136 -10.27 -2.69 0.33
C GLU A 136 -9.39 -3.79 -0.23
N THR A 137 -9.10 -4.81 0.58
CA THR A 137 -8.30 -5.95 0.13
C THR A 137 -9.15 -6.87 -0.74
N ARG A 138 -8.46 -7.64 -1.61
CA ARG A 138 -9.10 -8.70 -2.40
C ARG A 138 -9.32 -9.97 -1.58
N TYR A 139 -8.64 -10.08 -0.46
CA TYR A 139 -8.58 -11.31 0.34
C TYR A 139 -9.00 -11.07 1.79
#